data_f11225b0d8aadd4ca4cfca16887c2315
#
_entry.id   f11225b0d8aadd4ca4cfca16887c2315
#
_cell.length_a   1.000
_cell.length_b   1.000
_cell.length_c   1.000
_cell.angle_alpha   90.00
_cell.angle_beta   90.00
_cell.angle_gamma   90.00
#
_symmetry.space_group_name_H-M   'P 1'
#
loop_
_entity.id
_entity.type
_entity.pdbx_description
1 polymer ?
#
loop_
_entity_poly.entity_id
_entity_poly.type
_entity_poly.pdbx_seq_one_letter_code
_entity_poly.pdbx_strand_id
1 'polypeptide(L)'
;MIFNLSAADLAALLCSKVCHDIISPVGAINNGLELLDEGGADEDAMNLIKQSARTASARLQFARIAFGAAGSAGVQIDTGDAQNVAIQYMRGEKAELTWEGQRVLMPKNKVKLLLNLMLVANAAIPRGGKLAVKLEEPETNLRISIDRKSVV
;
A
#
# COMPACT_ATOMS: atom_id res chain seq x y z
N MET A 1 13.26 -21.08 13.97
CA MET A 1 12.33 -20.47 14.95
C MET A 1 11.02 -20.27 14.23
N ILE A 2 9.97 -21.05 14.59
CA ILE A 2 8.64 -20.89 13.98
C ILE A 2 7.94 -19.81 14.79
N PHE A 3 7.72 -18.65 14.20
CA PHE A 3 6.88 -17.62 14.81
C PHE A 3 5.43 -18.08 14.70
N ASN A 4 4.85 -18.47 15.81
CA ASN A 4 3.43 -18.83 15.89
C ASN A 4 2.69 -17.66 16.54
N LEU A 5 2.20 -16.73 15.70
CA LEU A 5 1.34 -15.63 16.14
C LEU A 5 -0.08 -16.15 16.31
N SER A 6 -0.72 -15.84 17.44
CA SER A 6 -2.14 -16.07 17.59
C SER A 6 -2.94 -15.17 16.62
N ALA A 7 -4.17 -15.57 16.29
CA ALA A 7 -5.05 -14.75 15.46
C ALA A 7 -5.30 -13.36 16.08
N ALA A 8 -5.37 -13.28 17.41
CA ALA A 8 -5.56 -12.04 18.14
C ALA A 8 -4.32 -11.12 18.02
N ASP A 9 -3.12 -11.68 18.16
CA ASP A 9 -1.87 -10.91 18.02
C ASP A 9 -1.70 -10.40 16.59
N LEU A 10 -2.00 -11.24 15.60
CA LEU A 10 -1.96 -10.82 14.19
C LEU A 10 -2.96 -9.69 13.93
N ALA A 11 -4.18 -9.79 14.44
CA ALA A 11 -5.19 -8.74 14.30
C ALA A 11 -4.73 -7.43 14.96
N ALA A 12 -4.14 -7.49 16.15
CA ALA A 12 -3.60 -6.32 16.85
C ALA A 12 -2.46 -5.65 16.05
N LEU A 13 -1.54 -6.44 15.48
CA LEU A 13 -0.45 -5.94 14.65
C LEU A 13 -0.96 -5.26 13.38
N LEU A 14 -1.95 -5.85 12.69
CA LEU A 14 -2.54 -5.27 11.49
C LEU A 14 -3.29 -3.98 11.81
N CYS A 15 -4.04 -3.95 12.92
CA CYS A 15 -4.72 -2.76 13.40
C CYS A 15 -3.74 -1.63 13.70
N SER A 16 -2.65 -1.95 14.43
CA SER A 16 -1.58 -1.00 14.73
C SER A 16 -0.92 -0.47 13.46
N LYS A 17 -0.65 -1.33 12.49
CA LYS A 17 -0.08 -0.93 11.18
C LYS A 17 -0.99 0.05 10.45
N VAL A 18 -2.29 -0.25 10.36
CA VAL A 18 -3.25 0.63 9.68
C VAL A 18 -3.37 1.97 10.40
N CYS A 19 -3.48 1.96 11.73
CA CYS A 19 -3.52 3.20 12.51
C CYS A 19 -2.26 4.05 12.29
N HIS A 20 -1.08 3.44 12.36
CA HIS A 20 0.19 4.12 12.13
C HIS A 20 0.24 4.78 10.73
N ASP A 21 -0.21 4.07 9.72
CA ASP A 21 -0.16 4.57 8.33
C ASP A 21 -1.16 5.72 8.08
N ILE A 22 -2.24 5.80 8.86
CA ILE A 22 -3.31 6.81 8.68
C ILE A 22 -3.12 8.03 9.57
N ILE A 23 -2.53 7.89 10.75
CA ILE A 23 -2.35 9.00 11.71
C ILE A 23 -1.60 10.18 11.09
N SER A 24 -0.53 9.91 10.34
CA SER A 24 0.30 10.96 9.75
C SER A 24 -0.45 11.80 8.70
N PRO A 25 -1.09 11.21 7.67
CA PRO A 25 -1.83 12.03 6.70
C PRO A 25 -3.06 12.73 7.31
N VAL A 26 -3.73 12.14 8.30
CA VAL A 26 -4.84 12.81 9.01
C VAL A 26 -4.32 13.99 9.84
N GLY A 27 -3.19 13.84 10.51
CA GLY A 27 -2.54 14.96 11.22
C GLY A 27 -2.16 16.09 10.27
N ALA A 28 -1.64 15.78 9.08
CA ALA A 28 -1.33 16.81 8.09
C ALA A 28 -2.58 17.51 7.53
N ILE A 29 -3.73 16.83 7.45
CA ILE A 29 -5.01 17.47 7.11
C ILE A 29 -5.38 18.49 8.19
N ASN A 30 -5.30 18.10 9.47
CA ASN A 30 -5.61 19.01 10.59
C ASN A 30 -4.68 20.23 10.59
N ASN A 31 -3.38 20.03 10.41
CA ASN A 31 -2.43 21.14 10.31
C ASN A 31 -2.77 22.09 9.14
N GLY A 32 -3.17 21.54 8.00
CA GLY A 32 -3.61 22.35 6.87
C GLY A 32 -4.88 23.17 7.15
N LEU A 33 -5.82 22.61 7.92
CA LEU A 33 -7.02 23.32 8.36
C LEU A 33 -6.68 24.44 9.35
N GLU A 34 -5.79 24.19 10.32
CA GLU A 34 -5.31 25.21 11.25
C GLU A 34 -4.65 26.38 10.51
N LEU A 35 -3.82 26.10 9.50
CA LEU A 35 -3.20 27.14 8.66
C LEU A 35 -4.22 28.01 7.91
N LEU A 36 -5.32 27.41 7.43
CA LEU A 36 -6.41 28.16 6.80
C LEU A 36 -7.14 29.04 7.80
N ASP A 37 -7.40 28.55 9.02
CA ASP A 37 -8.10 29.30 10.06
C ASP A 37 -7.28 30.50 10.56
N GLU A 38 -5.94 30.41 10.54
CA GLU A 38 -5.03 31.49 10.91
C GLU A 38 -4.84 32.54 9.79
N GLY A 39 -5.49 32.38 8.66
CA GLY A 39 -5.37 33.29 7.51
C GLY A 39 -4.04 33.20 6.78
N GLY A 40 -3.40 32.02 6.83
CA GLY A 40 -2.15 31.72 6.14
C GLY A 40 -2.31 31.56 4.64
N ALA A 41 -1.25 31.04 3.97
CA ALA A 41 -1.22 30.83 2.51
C ALA A 41 -2.26 29.77 2.08
N ASP A 42 -3.45 30.21 1.71
CA ASP A 42 -4.63 29.39 1.40
C ASP A 42 -4.34 28.30 0.38
N GLU A 43 -3.50 28.58 -0.63
CA GLU A 43 -3.19 27.61 -1.68
C GLU A 43 -2.30 26.46 -1.19
N ASP A 44 -1.27 26.77 -0.38
CA ASP A 44 -0.36 25.76 0.16
C ASP A 44 -1.07 24.89 1.20
N ALA A 45 -1.86 25.49 2.09
CA ALA A 45 -2.67 24.77 3.06
C ALA A 45 -3.69 23.86 2.37
N MET A 46 -4.36 24.35 1.34
CA MET A 46 -5.31 23.55 0.56
C MET A 46 -4.63 22.40 -0.20
N ASN A 47 -3.43 22.62 -0.73
CA ASN A 47 -2.64 21.58 -1.40
C ASN A 47 -2.19 20.50 -0.41
N LEU A 48 -1.76 20.89 0.80
CA LEU A 48 -1.42 19.96 1.87
C LEU A 48 -2.61 19.07 2.23
N ILE A 49 -3.80 19.66 2.43
CA ILE A 49 -5.03 18.94 2.75
C ILE A 49 -5.37 17.96 1.64
N LYS A 50 -5.40 18.40 0.38
CA LYS A 50 -5.73 17.56 -0.78
C LYS A 50 -4.78 16.39 -0.92
N GLN A 51 -3.46 16.62 -0.81
CA GLN A 51 -2.45 15.58 -0.92
C GLN A 51 -2.57 14.57 0.22
N SER A 52 -2.75 15.06 1.45
CA SER A 52 -2.87 14.22 2.63
C SER A 52 -4.14 13.37 2.61
N ALA A 53 -5.27 13.94 2.17
CA ALA A 53 -6.51 13.19 1.99
C ALA A 53 -6.38 12.08 0.94
N ARG A 54 -5.70 12.35 -0.19
CA ARG A 54 -5.40 11.33 -1.20
C ARG A 54 -4.52 10.22 -0.63
N THR A 55 -3.49 10.57 0.14
CA THR A 55 -2.59 9.61 0.79
C THR A 55 -3.34 8.72 1.78
N ALA A 56 -4.17 9.30 2.65
CA ALA A 56 -5.00 8.55 3.60
C ALA A 56 -5.94 7.58 2.87
N SER A 57 -6.63 8.07 1.83
CA SER A 57 -7.53 7.26 1.01
C SER A 57 -6.80 6.09 0.34
N ALA A 58 -5.64 6.33 -0.26
CA ALA A 58 -4.83 5.29 -0.92
C ALA A 58 -4.40 4.20 0.07
N ARG A 59 -3.95 4.58 1.26
CA ARG A 59 -3.53 3.64 2.31
C ARG A 59 -4.70 2.80 2.82
N LEU A 60 -5.87 3.41 3.04
CA LEU A 60 -7.08 2.69 3.45
C LEU A 60 -7.58 1.71 2.37
N GLN A 61 -7.58 2.12 1.09
CA GLN A 61 -7.99 1.25 -0.01
C GLN A 61 -7.04 0.06 -0.16
N PHE A 62 -5.73 0.30 -0.04
CA PHE A 62 -4.74 -0.76 -0.04
C PHE A 62 -4.97 -1.73 1.14
N ALA A 63 -5.09 -1.23 2.36
CA ALA A 63 -5.31 -2.03 3.56
C ALA A 63 -6.59 -2.87 3.46
N ARG A 64 -7.66 -2.32 2.87
CA ARG A 64 -8.92 -3.03 2.64
C ARG A 64 -8.75 -4.29 1.79
N ILE A 65 -7.90 -4.24 0.75
CA ILE A 65 -7.64 -5.40 -0.10
C ILE A 65 -6.59 -6.32 0.54
N ALA A 66 -5.46 -5.76 1.00
CA ALA A 66 -4.34 -6.53 1.52
C ALA A 66 -4.67 -7.27 2.84
N PHE A 67 -5.42 -6.63 3.74
CA PHE A 67 -5.70 -7.14 5.08
C PHE A 67 -7.17 -7.54 5.28
N GLY A 68 -8.08 -7.08 4.44
CA GLY A 68 -9.51 -7.34 4.57
C GLY A 68 -9.85 -8.83 4.65
N ALA A 69 -11.00 -9.16 5.22
CA ALA A 69 -11.45 -10.53 5.40
C ALA A 69 -11.32 -11.33 4.10
N ALA A 70 -10.97 -12.61 4.20
CA ALA A 70 -10.76 -13.48 3.05
C ALA A 70 -12.02 -13.60 2.17
N GLY A 71 -13.20 -13.39 2.75
CA GLY A 71 -14.49 -13.59 2.07
C GLY A 71 -14.80 -15.08 1.86
N SER A 72 -15.90 -15.36 1.20
CA SER A 72 -16.26 -16.73 0.81
C SER A 72 -15.25 -17.29 -0.21
N ALA A 73 -15.06 -18.60 -0.19
CA ALA A 73 -14.24 -19.30 -1.20
C ALA A 73 -14.72 -18.97 -2.61
N GLY A 74 -13.79 -18.70 -3.53
CA GLY A 74 -14.11 -18.41 -4.93
C GLY A 74 -14.21 -16.93 -5.30
N VAL A 75 -14.11 -15.99 -4.34
CA VAL A 75 -14.04 -14.56 -4.69
C VAL A 75 -12.75 -14.26 -5.43
N GLN A 76 -12.89 -13.68 -6.60
CA GLN A 76 -11.78 -13.22 -7.43
C GLN A 76 -11.69 -11.70 -7.41
N ILE A 77 -10.49 -11.18 -7.59
CA ILE A 77 -10.18 -9.76 -7.73
C ILE A 77 -9.49 -9.57 -9.07
N ASP A 78 -9.89 -8.53 -9.77
CA ASP A 78 -9.20 -8.09 -10.98
C ASP A 78 -7.80 -7.56 -10.61
N THR A 79 -6.77 -8.10 -11.26
CA THR A 79 -5.39 -7.67 -11.01
C THR A 79 -5.15 -6.21 -11.38
N GLY A 80 -5.98 -5.62 -12.25
CA GLY A 80 -5.95 -4.19 -12.53
C GLY A 80 -6.38 -3.34 -11.33
N ASP A 81 -7.34 -3.83 -10.52
CA ASP A 81 -7.71 -3.17 -9.27
C ASP A 81 -6.59 -3.27 -8.23
N ALA A 82 -5.96 -4.45 -8.13
CA ALA A 82 -4.79 -4.64 -7.28
C ALA A 82 -3.61 -3.75 -7.70
N GLN A 83 -3.34 -3.65 -9.00
CA GLN A 83 -2.34 -2.75 -9.56
C GLN A 83 -2.62 -1.29 -9.20
N ASN A 84 -3.87 -0.85 -9.38
CA ASN A 84 -4.26 0.52 -9.11
C ASN A 84 -4.03 0.90 -7.64
N VAL A 85 -4.49 0.08 -6.69
CA VAL A 85 -4.26 0.37 -5.26
C VAL A 85 -2.79 0.29 -4.88
N ALA A 86 -2.01 -0.61 -5.49
CA ALA A 86 -0.56 -0.70 -5.31
C ALA A 86 0.15 0.58 -5.78
N ILE A 87 -0.15 1.04 -6.98
CA ILE A 87 0.42 2.28 -7.55
C ILE A 87 0.06 3.49 -6.68
N GLN A 88 -1.21 3.61 -6.24
CA GLN A 88 -1.62 4.74 -5.39
C GLN A 88 -0.92 4.71 -4.03
N TYR A 89 -0.75 3.54 -3.43
CA TYR A 89 -0.02 3.36 -2.18
C TYR A 89 1.46 3.77 -2.34
N MET A 90 2.12 3.29 -3.41
CA MET A 90 3.54 3.50 -3.64
C MET A 90 3.91 4.93 -4.03
N ARG A 91 2.96 5.78 -4.44
CA ARG A 91 3.20 7.21 -4.70
C ARG A 91 3.74 7.98 -3.48
N GLY A 92 3.44 7.51 -2.27
CA GLY A 92 3.95 8.09 -1.02
C GLY A 92 5.27 7.48 -0.54
N GLU A 93 5.78 6.47 -1.24
CA GLU A 93 6.96 5.71 -0.84
C GLU A 93 8.21 6.14 -1.63
N LYS A 94 9.39 5.79 -1.12
CA LYS A 94 10.66 6.11 -1.77
C LYS A 94 11.01 5.17 -2.93
N ALA A 95 10.42 3.99 -2.94
CA ALA A 95 10.63 3.01 -3.98
C ALA A 95 9.73 3.29 -5.19
N GLU A 96 10.26 3.10 -6.39
CA GLU A 96 9.55 3.20 -7.65
C GLU A 96 8.94 1.84 -7.99
N LEU A 97 7.62 1.79 -8.15
CA LEU A 97 6.89 0.57 -8.52
C LEU A 97 6.75 0.47 -10.03
N THR A 98 7.15 -0.68 -10.59
CA THR A 98 6.77 -1.11 -11.93
C THR A 98 5.86 -2.35 -11.84
N TRP A 99 4.87 -2.43 -12.72
CA TRP A 99 3.93 -3.53 -12.76
C TRP A 99 3.76 -4.01 -14.19
N GLU A 100 4.08 -5.28 -14.43
CA GLU A 100 4.01 -5.93 -15.73
C GLU A 100 3.09 -7.16 -15.65
N GLY A 101 2.31 -7.38 -16.69
CA GLY A 101 1.41 -8.53 -16.85
C GLY A 101 0.05 -8.12 -17.36
N GLN A 102 -0.69 -9.11 -17.87
CA GLN A 102 -2.04 -8.91 -18.35
C GLN A 102 -3.02 -8.73 -17.17
N ARG A 103 -4.11 -8.03 -17.44
CA ARG A 103 -5.21 -7.89 -16.51
C ARG A 103 -6.03 -9.18 -16.49
N VAL A 104 -6.05 -9.86 -15.34
CA VAL A 104 -6.73 -11.14 -15.16
C VAL A 104 -7.50 -11.16 -13.84
N LEU A 105 -8.48 -12.06 -13.76
CA LEU A 105 -9.16 -12.36 -12.50
C LEU A 105 -8.31 -13.35 -11.69
N MET A 106 -7.94 -12.96 -10.49
CA MET A 106 -7.09 -13.77 -9.61
C MET A 106 -7.80 -14.05 -8.27
N PRO A 107 -7.66 -15.27 -7.71
CA PRO A 107 -8.20 -15.58 -6.40
C PRO A 107 -7.77 -14.54 -5.36
N LYS A 108 -8.72 -14.05 -4.56
CA LYS A 108 -8.51 -12.98 -3.57
C LYS A 108 -7.30 -13.23 -2.65
N ASN A 109 -7.09 -14.49 -2.23
CA ASN A 109 -5.96 -14.85 -1.38
C ASN A 109 -4.61 -14.65 -2.07
N LYS A 110 -4.51 -14.89 -3.38
CA LYS A 110 -3.29 -14.63 -4.16
C LYS A 110 -3.02 -13.13 -4.28
N VAL A 111 -4.08 -12.34 -4.52
CA VAL A 111 -3.96 -10.86 -4.55
C VAL A 111 -3.52 -10.33 -3.18
N LYS A 112 -4.09 -10.84 -2.09
CA LYS A 112 -3.67 -10.47 -0.74
C LYS A 112 -2.19 -10.81 -0.50
N LEU A 113 -1.77 -12.01 -0.86
CA LEU A 113 -0.38 -12.43 -0.75
C LEU A 113 0.55 -11.50 -1.53
N LEU A 114 0.20 -11.20 -2.79
CA LEU A 114 0.94 -10.28 -3.65
C LEU A 114 1.13 -8.92 -2.99
N LEU A 115 0.06 -8.29 -2.51
CA LEU A 115 0.12 -6.97 -1.89
C LEU A 115 0.92 -6.98 -0.57
N ASN A 116 0.80 -8.05 0.23
CA ASN A 116 1.60 -8.19 1.45
C ASN A 116 3.09 -8.41 1.13
N LEU A 117 3.42 -9.22 0.13
CA LEU A 117 4.82 -9.38 -0.32
C LEU A 117 5.40 -8.08 -0.86
N MET A 118 4.59 -7.26 -1.53
CA MET A 118 5.00 -5.92 -1.97
C MET A 118 5.37 -5.02 -0.78
N LEU A 119 4.60 -5.05 0.32
CA LEU A 119 4.94 -4.31 1.55
C LEU A 119 6.28 -4.77 2.14
N VAL A 120 6.50 -6.09 2.20
CA VAL A 120 7.78 -6.66 2.68
C VAL A 120 8.93 -6.23 1.77
N ALA A 121 8.75 -6.27 0.46
CA ALA A 121 9.74 -5.84 -0.51
C ALA A 121 10.06 -4.34 -0.38
N ASN A 122 9.04 -3.48 -0.22
CA ASN A 122 9.23 -2.05 0.02
C ASN A 122 10.00 -1.79 1.32
N ALA A 123 9.67 -2.48 2.39
CA ALA A 123 10.38 -2.36 3.68
C ALA A 123 11.85 -2.82 3.60
N ALA A 124 12.20 -3.73 2.68
CA ALA A 124 13.58 -4.18 2.47
C ALA A 124 14.46 -3.13 1.76
N ILE A 125 13.87 -2.09 1.14
CA ILE A 125 14.58 -1.01 0.44
C ILE A 125 14.24 0.38 1.01
N PRO A 126 14.48 0.65 2.29
CA PRO A 126 14.03 1.87 2.98
C PRO A 126 14.65 3.16 2.43
N ARG A 127 15.74 3.05 1.67
CA ARG A 127 16.40 4.18 0.99
C ARG A 127 15.86 4.44 -0.41
N GLY A 128 14.87 3.65 -0.84
CA GLY A 128 14.33 3.65 -2.19
C GLY A 128 15.06 2.66 -3.10
N GLY A 129 14.59 2.56 -4.32
CA GLY A 129 15.04 1.60 -5.32
C GLY A 129 13.91 1.31 -6.30
N LYS A 130 14.05 0.25 -7.08
CA LYS A 130 13.01 -0.23 -7.98
C LYS A 130 12.38 -1.48 -7.41
N LEU A 131 11.06 -1.52 -7.39
CA LEU A 131 10.25 -2.66 -7.04
C LEU A 131 9.46 -3.06 -8.28
N ALA A 132 9.71 -4.24 -8.82
CA ALA A 132 9.02 -4.74 -9.99
C ALA A 132 8.11 -5.91 -9.62
N VAL A 133 6.85 -5.82 -10.02
CA VAL A 133 5.87 -6.89 -9.95
C VAL A 133 5.66 -7.42 -11.36
N LYS A 134 5.83 -8.72 -11.55
CA LYS A 134 5.54 -9.42 -12.79
C LYS A 134 4.53 -10.53 -12.55
N LEU A 135 3.46 -10.52 -13.35
CA LEU A 135 2.50 -11.60 -13.45
C LEU A 135 2.90 -12.44 -14.68
N GLU A 136 3.41 -13.65 -14.46
CA GLU A 136 3.86 -14.55 -15.52
C GLU A 136 2.79 -15.60 -15.84
N GLU A 137 2.68 -16.02 -17.09
CA GLU A 137 1.89 -17.16 -17.48
C GLU A 137 2.65 -18.49 -17.19
N PRO A 138 1.99 -19.58 -16.73
CA PRO A 138 0.58 -19.60 -16.35
C PRO A 138 0.28 -18.71 -15.15
N GLU A 139 -0.90 -18.13 -15.08
CA GLU A 139 -1.40 -17.14 -14.11
C GLU A 139 -1.16 -17.46 -12.61
N THR A 140 -0.46 -18.55 -12.34
CA THR A 140 -0.06 -19.00 -11.01
C THR A 140 1.31 -18.51 -10.59
N ASN A 141 2.13 -18.03 -11.53
CA ASN A 141 3.48 -17.57 -11.24
C ASN A 141 3.49 -16.06 -11.01
N LEU A 142 3.87 -15.70 -9.81
CA LEU A 142 4.02 -14.33 -9.35
C LEU A 142 5.49 -14.10 -9.06
N ARG A 143 6.08 -13.12 -9.71
CA ARG A 143 7.44 -12.67 -9.40
C ARG A 143 7.44 -11.25 -8.88
N ILE A 144 8.06 -11.06 -7.71
CA ILE A 144 8.39 -9.74 -7.19
C ILE A 144 9.91 -9.64 -7.13
N SER A 145 10.46 -8.65 -7.77
CA SER A 145 11.90 -8.35 -7.72
C SER A 145 12.14 -6.94 -7.18
N ILE A 146 13.23 -6.81 -6.46
CA ILE A 146 13.69 -5.53 -5.93
C ILE A 146 15.10 -5.26 -6.41
N ASP A 147 15.34 -4.03 -6.84
CA ASP A 147 16.67 -3.52 -7.14
C ASP A 147 16.97 -2.38 -6.18
N ARG A 148 17.96 -2.59 -5.35
CA ARG A 148 18.37 -1.63 -4.32
C ARG A 148 19.25 -0.56 -4.96
N LYS A 149 18.92 0.71 -4.74
CA LYS A 149 19.87 1.78 -5.09
C LYS A 149 21.19 1.54 -4.37
N SER A 150 22.26 1.36 -5.15
CA SER A 150 23.62 1.35 -4.61
C SER A 150 23.90 2.71 -3.99
N VAL A 151 24.36 2.71 -2.75
CA VAL A 151 24.91 3.93 -2.14
C VAL A 151 26.32 4.04 -2.67
N VAL A 152 26.55 4.97 -3.59
CA VAL A 152 27.90 5.42 -3.99
C VAL A 152 28.37 6.41 -2.96
#